data_9e0fe345ea7a37d28f040425e78ef953
#
_entry.id   9e0fe345ea7a37d28f040425e78ef953
#
_cell.length_a   1.000
_cell.length_b   1.000
_cell.length_c   1.000
_cell.angle_alpha   90.00
_cell.angle_beta   90.00
_cell.angle_gamma   90.00
#
_symmetry.space_group_name_H-M   'P 1'
#
loop_
_entity.id
_entity.type
_entity.pdbx_description
1 polymer ?
#
loop_
_entity_poly.entity_id
_entity_poly.type
_entity_poly.pdbx_seq_one_letter_code
_entity_poly.pdbx_strand_id
1 'polypeptide(L)'
;DAQCFALNGMLRTIGHPEGPPLIPTGYQAQIVGGMTAFVGAMGQVLALELNPSARSLRMHTSIFEAMLCFTEVGAITAYNTGLEGERLGINRFPPTYPLGVFPCKDGWIGLTVLTPGQWHTFCELLELNEFSDIYLFQSAVGRLEGVDLLEPLICEKLLHLSAEELFYRAQNAGVPLAR
;
A
#
# COMPACT_ATOMS: atom_id res chain seq x y z
N ASP A 1 -10.41 -17.93 -0.83
CA ASP A 1 -9.65 -16.69 -1.07
C ASP A 1 -9.60 -16.30 -2.55
N ALA A 2 -9.10 -17.19 -3.43
CA ALA A 2 -8.86 -16.88 -4.85
C ALA A 2 -10.07 -16.24 -5.54
N GLN A 3 -11.28 -16.77 -5.32
CA GLN A 3 -12.50 -16.24 -5.91
C GLN A 3 -12.79 -14.82 -5.44
N CYS A 4 -12.59 -14.52 -4.15
CA CYS A 4 -12.80 -13.18 -3.61
C CYS A 4 -11.81 -12.17 -4.21
N PHE A 5 -10.54 -12.54 -4.35
CA PHE A 5 -9.52 -11.71 -5.00
C PHE A 5 -9.79 -11.50 -6.50
N ALA A 6 -10.33 -12.50 -7.18
CA ALA A 6 -10.71 -12.36 -8.58
C ALA A 6 -11.92 -11.43 -8.75
N LEU A 7 -12.96 -11.64 -7.94
CA LEU A 7 -14.22 -10.89 -8.02
C LEU A 7 -14.08 -9.43 -7.62
N ASN A 8 -13.22 -9.12 -6.63
CA ASN A 8 -13.02 -7.74 -6.20
C ASN A 8 -12.06 -6.93 -7.11
N GLY A 9 -11.50 -7.54 -8.15
CA GLY A 9 -10.62 -6.89 -9.11
C GLY A 9 -9.14 -6.81 -8.70
N MET A 10 -8.77 -7.26 -7.50
CA MET A 10 -7.41 -7.12 -6.98
C MET A 10 -6.37 -7.91 -7.80
N LEU A 11 -6.78 -9.02 -8.43
CA LEU A 11 -5.89 -9.81 -9.31
C LEU A 11 -5.49 -9.05 -10.59
N ARG A 12 -6.15 -7.95 -10.92
CA ARG A 12 -5.74 -7.09 -12.05
C ARG A 12 -4.51 -6.26 -11.73
N THR A 13 -4.25 -6.01 -10.46
CA THR A 13 -3.19 -5.09 -10.01
C THR A 13 -1.99 -5.78 -9.38
N ILE A 14 -2.10 -7.08 -9.05
CA ILE A 14 -1.03 -7.83 -8.39
C ILE A 14 -0.36 -8.78 -9.39
N GLY A 15 0.96 -8.63 -9.54
CA GLY A 15 1.79 -9.47 -10.39
C GLY A 15 2.66 -8.68 -11.35
N HIS A 16 3.44 -9.42 -12.15
CA HIS A 16 4.24 -8.82 -13.22
C HIS A 16 3.34 -8.41 -14.39
N PRO A 17 3.60 -7.27 -15.08
CA PRO A 17 2.80 -6.82 -16.22
C PRO A 17 2.58 -7.90 -17.27
N GLU A 18 3.64 -8.59 -17.68
CA GLU A 18 3.64 -9.65 -18.69
C GLU A 18 3.34 -11.06 -18.12
N GLY A 19 3.09 -11.16 -16.81
CA GLY A 19 2.87 -12.44 -16.13
C GLY A 19 1.42 -12.72 -15.78
N PRO A 20 1.14 -13.90 -15.21
CA PRO A 20 -0.18 -14.18 -14.67
C PRO A 20 -0.47 -13.34 -13.42
N PRO A 21 -1.76 -13.14 -13.07
CA PRO A 21 -2.15 -12.58 -11.79
C PRO A 21 -1.59 -13.42 -10.63
N LEU A 22 -1.16 -12.75 -9.56
CA LEU A 22 -0.68 -13.40 -8.35
C LEU A 22 -1.72 -13.30 -7.24
N ILE A 23 -1.85 -14.36 -6.45
CA ILE A 23 -2.70 -14.40 -5.28
C ILE A 23 -1.84 -14.12 -4.05
N PRO A 24 -2.22 -13.17 -3.18
CA PRO A 24 -1.56 -12.97 -1.90
C PRO A 24 -1.56 -14.27 -1.07
N THR A 25 -0.48 -14.50 -0.35
CA THR A 25 -0.33 -15.68 0.50
C THR A 25 -1.22 -15.62 1.75
N GLY A 26 -1.56 -16.78 2.30
CA GLY A 26 -2.37 -16.93 3.51
C GLY A 26 -3.87 -16.83 3.22
N TYR A 27 -4.64 -16.70 4.30
CA TYR A 27 -6.10 -16.68 4.26
C TYR A 27 -6.65 -15.23 4.37
N GLN A 28 -6.13 -14.32 3.55
CA GLN A 28 -6.41 -12.89 3.66
C GLN A 28 -7.90 -12.56 3.59
N ALA A 29 -8.63 -13.15 2.66
CA ALA A 29 -10.06 -12.91 2.52
C ALA A 29 -10.85 -13.39 3.73
N GLN A 30 -10.54 -14.59 4.26
CA GLN A 30 -11.20 -15.09 5.46
C GLN A 30 -10.86 -14.27 6.69
N ILE A 31 -9.60 -13.80 6.82
CA ILE A 31 -9.18 -12.94 7.93
C ILE A 31 -9.97 -11.63 7.91
N VAL A 32 -10.06 -10.96 6.78
CA VAL A 32 -10.80 -9.71 6.65
C VAL A 32 -12.29 -9.91 6.91
N GLY A 33 -12.89 -10.96 6.35
CA GLY A 33 -14.27 -11.33 6.64
C GLY A 33 -14.51 -11.59 8.13
N GLY A 34 -13.60 -12.32 8.78
CA GLY A 34 -13.64 -12.59 10.22
C GLY A 34 -13.51 -11.32 11.07
N MET A 35 -12.58 -10.41 10.71
CA MET A 35 -12.43 -9.12 11.39
C MET A 35 -13.67 -8.26 11.26
N THR A 36 -14.27 -8.20 10.07
CA THR A 36 -15.52 -7.46 9.82
C THR A 36 -16.67 -8.03 10.64
N ALA A 37 -16.79 -9.36 10.69
CA ALA A 37 -17.79 -10.04 11.53
C ALA A 37 -17.58 -9.75 13.02
N PHE A 38 -16.32 -9.76 13.48
CA PHE A 38 -15.98 -9.43 14.87
C PHE A 38 -16.38 -7.99 15.23
N VAL A 39 -16.03 -7.01 14.39
CA VAL A 39 -16.40 -5.60 14.61
C VAL A 39 -17.93 -5.45 14.70
N GLY A 40 -18.68 -6.08 13.80
CA GLY A 40 -20.13 -6.06 13.84
C GLY A 40 -20.71 -6.72 15.10
N ALA A 41 -20.16 -7.87 15.52
CA ALA A 41 -20.58 -8.55 16.75
C ALA A 41 -20.31 -7.69 18.01
N MET A 42 -19.11 -7.08 18.09
CA MET A 42 -18.78 -6.18 19.20
C MET A 42 -19.68 -4.93 19.23
N GLY A 43 -19.98 -4.36 18.06
CA GLY A 43 -20.94 -3.25 17.96
C GLY A 43 -22.32 -3.64 18.49
N GLN A 44 -22.79 -4.87 18.22
CA GLN A 44 -24.06 -5.38 18.73
C GLN A 44 -24.03 -5.57 20.26
N VAL A 45 -22.95 -6.13 20.81
CA VAL A 45 -22.77 -6.29 22.27
C VAL A 45 -22.81 -4.93 22.95
N LEU A 46 -22.04 -3.97 22.45
CA LEU A 46 -22.02 -2.61 23.01
C LEU A 46 -23.39 -1.92 22.92
N ALA A 47 -24.12 -2.09 21.81
CA ALA A 47 -25.46 -1.55 21.67
C ALA A 47 -26.45 -2.12 22.72
N LEU A 48 -26.35 -3.41 23.05
CA LEU A 48 -27.17 -4.03 24.08
C LEU A 48 -26.78 -3.59 25.50
N GLU A 49 -25.49 -3.37 25.76
CA GLU A 49 -25.02 -2.84 27.05
C GLU A 49 -25.49 -1.40 27.28
N LEU A 50 -25.41 -0.56 26.24
CA LEU A 50 -25.82 0.85 26.33
C LEU A 50 -27.35 1.03 26.34
N ASN A 51 -28.09 0.10 25.76
CA ASN A 51 -29.55 0.10 25.73
C ASN A 51 -30.12 -1.30 25.97
N PRO A 52 -30.43 -1.66 27.23
CA PRO A 52 -30.97 -2.97 27.58
C PRO A 52 -32.32 -3.31 26.89
N SER A 53 -33.02 -2.31 26.35
CA SER A 53 -34.25 -2.50 25.57
C SER A 53 -33.98 -2.77 24.08
N ALA A 54 -32.72 -2.66 23.60
CA ALA A 54 -32.38 -3.00 22.23
C ALA A 54 -32.61 -4.49 21.97
N ARG A 55 -32.94 -4.79 20.72
CA ARG A 55 -33.11 -6.18 20.29
C ARG A 55 -31.77 -6.66 19.66
N SER A 56 -31.44 -7.92 19.95
CA SER A 56 -30.37 -8.57 19.22
C SER A 56 -30.76 -8.72 17.74
N LEU A 57 -29.80 -8.41 16.85
CA LEU A 57 -30.01 -8.50 15.41
C LEU A 57 -29.26 -9.71 14.85
N ARG A 58 -29.83 -10.33 13.85
CA ARG A 58 -29.10 -11.30 13.04
C ARG A 58 -28.17 -10.53 12.09
N MET A 59 -26.88 -10.81 12.16
CA MET A 59 -25.88 -10.20 11.29
C MET A 59 -25.40 -11.21 10.25
N HIS A 60 -25.21 -10.75 9.03
CA HIS A 60 -24.55 -11.46 7.94
C HIS A 60 -23.33 -10.67 7.50
N THR A 61 -22.21 -11.35 7.35
CA THR A 61 -20.99 -10.77 6.80
C THR A 61 -20.62 -11.53 5.53
N SER A 62 -20.56 -10.84 4.43
CA SER A 62 -20.03 -11.36 3.17
C SER A 62 -18.51 -11.17 3.13
N ILE A 63 -17.75 -12.25 2.95
CA ILE A 63 -16.30 -12.16 2.77
C ILE A 63 -15.96 -11.31 1.56
N PHE A 64 -16.70 -11.47 0.46
CA PHE A 64 -16.51 -10.69 -0.75
C PHE A 64 -16.71 -9.18 -0.51
N GLU A 65 -17.79 -8.80 0.15
CA GLU A 65 -18.07 -7.39 0.47
C GLU A 65 -17.03 -6.81 1.43
N ALA A 66 -16.61 -7.58 2.43
CA ALA A 66 -15.52 -7.18 3.32
C ALA A 66 -14.21 -6.92 2.55
N MET A 67 -13.94 -7.71 1.52
CA MET A 67 -12.73 -7.56 0.68
C MET A 67 -12.75 -6.35 -0.24
N LEU A 68 -13.88 -5.68 -0.44
CA LEU A 68 -13.94 -4.45 -1.26
C LEU A 68 -13.12 -3.30 -0.67
N CYS A 69 -12.82 -3.33 0.64
CA CYS A 69 -11.93 -2.35 1.27
C CYS A 69 -10.50 -2.34 0.68
N PHE A 70 -10.05 -3.43 0.06
CA PHE A 70 -8.72 -3.49 -0.58
C PHE A 70 -8.70 -2.90 -2.00
N THR A 71 -9.85 -2.65 -2.58
CA THR A 71 -9.94 -2.14 -3.97
C THR A 71 -10.61 -0.77 -4.05
N GLU A 72 -10.78 -0.10 -2.92
CA GLU A 72 -11.46 1.19 -2.83
C GLU A 72 -10.88 2.24 -3.79
N VAL A 73 -9.54 2.39 -3.83
CA VAL A 73 -8.86 3.34 -4.72
C VAL A 73 -9.11 2.96 -6.18
N GLY A 74 -8.94 1.69 -6.53
CA GLY A 74 -9.16 1.18 -7.89
C GLY A 74 -10.62 1.32 -8.33
N ALA A 75 -11.57 0.98 -7.44
CA ALA A 75 -13.00 1.09 -7.73
C ALA A 75 -13.45 2.55 -7.93
N ILE A 76 -12.98 3.47 -7.07
CA ILE A 76 -13.28 4.90 -7.20
C ILE A 76 -12.65 5.48 -8.47
N THR A 77 -11.41 5.11 -8.78
CA THR A 77 -10.73 5.55 -10.00
C THR A 77 -11.48 5.06 -11.23
N ALA A 78 -11.82 3.78 -11.30
CA ALA A 78 -12.57 3.22 -12.42
C ALA A 78 -13.93 3.88 -12.60
N TYR A 79 -14.65 4.14 -11.51
CA TYR A 79 -15.94 4.84 -11.55
C TYR A 79 -15.83 6.27 -12.08
N ASN A 80 -14.81 7.01 -11.65
CA ASN A 80 -14.67 8.43 -12.02
C ASN A 80 -14.05 8.63 -13.40
N THR A 81 -13.16 7.75 -13.84
CA THR A 81 -12.35 7.95 -15.05
C THR A 81 -12.64 6.94 -16.16
N GLY A 82 -13.31 5.84 -15.85
CA GLY A 82 -13.47 4.70 -16.75
C GLY A 82 -12.19 3.87 -16.95
N LEU A 83 -11.10 4.21 -16.26
CA LEU A 83 -9.83 3.50 -16.36
C LEU A 83 -9.81 2.34 -15.37
N GLU A 84 -9.45 1.18 -15.86
CA GLU A 84 -9.29 -0.01 -15.04
C GLU A 84 -7.83 -0.11 -14.55
N GLY A 85 -7.65 -0.66 -13.33
CA GLY A 85 -6.32 -0.91 -12.79
C GLY A 85 -5.53 -1.93 -13.61
N GLU A 86 -4.22 -1.78 -13.64
CA GLU A 86 -3.29 -2.68 -14.33
C GLU A 86 -2.11 -3.04 -13.43
N ARG A 87 -1.37 -4.09 -13.81
CA ARG A 87 -0.15 -4.50 -13.11
C ARG A 87 1.02 -3.65 -13.59
N LEU A 88 1.59 -2.86 -12.70
CA LEU A 88 2.72 -1.98 -13.02
C LEU A 88 4.09 -2.57 -12.68
N GLY A 89 4.13 -3.74 -12.06
CA GLY A 89 5.36 -4.39 -11.61
C GLY A 89 5.64 -4.24 -10.12
N ILE A 90 6.85 -4.65 -9.72
CA ILE A 90 7.29 -4.65 -8.32
C ILE A 90 7.47 -3.21 -7.83
N ASN A 91 7.06 -2.92 -6.59
CA ASN A 91 7.19 -1.60 -5.93
C ASN A 91 6.48 -0.45 -6.67
N ARG A 92 5.57 -0.73 -7.58
CA ARG A 92 4.80 0.26 -8.34
C ARG A 92 3.34 0.19 -7.91
N PHE A 93 3.00 0.95 -6.90
CA PHE A 93 1.66 0.94 -6.29
C PHE A 93 0.95 2.28 -6.52
N PRO A 94 0.00 2.36 -7.50
CA PRO A 94 -0.75 3.60 -7.75
C PRO A 94 -1.60 4.00 -6.53
N PRO A 95 -1.69 5.28 -6.21
CA PRO A 95 -1.06 6.43 -6.89
C PRO A 95 0.28 6.86 -6.27
N THR A 96 0.98 5.98 -5.56
CA THR A 96 2.10 6.34 -4.68
C THR A 96 3.41 5.73 -5.12
N TYR A 97 4.47 6.54 -5.15
CA TYR A 97 5.85 6.10 -5.28
C TYR A 97 6.80 7.05 -4.51
N PRO A 98 7.90 6.54 -3.88
CA PRO A 98 8.16 5.13 -3.61
C PRO A 98 7.29 4.58 -2.49
N LEU A 99 6.78 3.38 -2.72
CA LEU A 99 6.08 2.55 -1.74
C LEU A 99 6.42 1.09 -2.06
N GLY A 100 7.13 0.40 -1.17
CA GLY A 100 7.50 -0.99 -1.42
C GLY A 100 8.67 -1.49 -0.60
N VAL A 101 9.25 -2.59 -1.06
CA VAL A 101 10.40 -3.26 -0.44
C VAL A 101 11.59 -3.18 -1.38
N PHE A 102 12.66 -2.57 -0.93
CA PHE A 102 13.85 -2.28 -1.73
C PHE A 102 15.08 -3.00 -1.17
N PRO A 103 15.99 -3.47 -2.03
CA PRO A 103 17.24 -4.05 -1.55
C PRO A 103 18.16 -2.95 -0.98
N CYS A 104 18.94 -3.31 0.03
CA CYS A 104 20.00 -2.49 0.58
C CYS A 104 21.26 -3.33 0.75
N LYS A 105 22.35 -2.74 1.29
CA LYS A 105 23.67 -3.38 1.39
C LYS A 105 23.64 -4.75 2.09
N ASP A 106 22.80 -4.93 3.10
CA ASP A 106 22.81 -6.07 4.02
C ASP A 106 21.43 -6.72 4.18
N GLY A 107 20.49 -6.45 3.25
CA GLY A 107 19.16 -7.04 3.30
C GLY A 107 18.13 -6.26 2.51
N TRP A 108 16.98 -6.02 3.13
CA TRP A 108 15.84 -5.35 2.53
C TRP A 108 15.26 -4.31 3.49
N ILE A 109 14.70 -3.26 2.93
CA ILE A 109 13.97 -2.23 3.65
C ILE A 109 12.57 -2.05 3.09
N GLY A 110 11.60 -1.83 3.98
CA GLY A 110 10.28 -1.32 3.61
C GLY A 110 10.29 0.20 3.65
N LEU A 111 9.85 0.86 2.57
CA LEU A 111 9.90 2.30 2.41
C LEU A 111 8.55 2.84 1.96
N THR A 112 8.14 3.97 2.53
CA THR A 112 6.95 4.71 2.10
C THR A 112 7.23 6.20 2.11
N VAL A 113 7.07 6.89 0.98
CA VAL A 113 7.24 8.35 0.87
C VAL A 113 5.98 8.95 0.24
N LEU A 114 5.17 9.60 1.04
CA LEU A 114 3.87 10.14 0.62
C LEU A 114 3.93 11.64 0.32
N THR A 115 4.40 12.41 1.30
CA THR A 115 4.33 13.88 1.25
C THR A 115 5.53 14.50 0.54
N PRO A 116 5.41 15.75 0.01
CA PRO A 116 6.56 16.48 -0.54
C PRO A 116 7.70 16.65 0.46
N GLY A 117 7.39 16.91 1.73
CA GLY A 117 8.41 17.04 2.79
C GLY A 117 9.18 15.74 3.01
N GLN A 118 8.48 14.59 3.06
CA GLN A 118 9.14 13.27 3.13
C GLN A 118 10.00 13.00 1.89
N TRP A 119 9.55 13.42 0.70
CA TRP A 119 10.32 13.27 -0.53
C TRP A 119 11.61 14.09 -0.49
N HIS A 120 11.55 15.36 -0.10
CA HIS A 120 12.72 16.22 0.05
C HIS A 120 13.74 15.59 1.02
N THR A 121 13.29 15.22 2.22
CA THR A 121 14.14 14.58 3.23
C THR A 121 14.70 13.23 2.76
N PHE A 122 13.93 12.45 2.03
CA PHE A 122 14.40 11.18 1.46
C PHE A 122 15.49 11.40 0.40
N CYS A 123 15.34 12.42 -0.46
CA CYS A 123 16.37 12.80 -1.41
C CYS A 123 17.66 13.24 -0.69
N GLU A 124 17.56 14.01 0.39
CA GLU A 124 18.73 14.38 1.22
C GLU A 124 19.44 13.14 1.81
N LEU A 125 18.66 12.18 2.35
CA LEU A 125 19.19 10.94 2.93
C LEU A 125 19.96 10.09 1.92
N LEU A 126 19.56 10.13 0.64
CA LEU A 126 20.18 9.37 -0.45
C LEU A 126 21.16 10.20 -1.30
N GLU A 127 21.39 11.46 -0.97
CA GLU A 127 22.21 12.37 -1.78
C GLU A 127 21.71 12.47 -3.24
N LEU A 128 20.38 12.63 -3.39
CA LEU A 128 19.66 12.81 -4.65
C LEU A 128 18.97 14.19 -4.69
N ASN A 129 19.63 15.22 -4.16
CA ASN A 129 19.05 16.55 -3.94
C ASN A 129 18.56 17.21 -5.25
N GLU A 130 19.18 16.89 -6.38
CA GLU A 130 18.77 17.39 -7.69
C GLU A 130 17.35 16.98 -8.10
N PHE A 131 16.82 15.91 -7.50
CA PHE A 131 15.46 15.44 -7.76
C PHE A 131 14.43 15.99 -6.79
N SER A 132 14.88 16.56 -5.65
CA SER A 132 13.99 17.05 -4.59
C SER A 132 13.12 18.22 -5.05
N ASP A 133 13.64 19.09 -5.93
CA ASP A 133 12.98 20.33 -6.35
C ASP A 133 12.29 20.23 -7.72
N ILE A 134 12.37 19.07 -8.38
CA ILE A 134 11.69 18.87 -9.64
C ILE A 134 10.16 18.88 -9.40
N TYR A 135 9.46 19.80 -10.06
CA TYR A 135 8.03 20.02 -9.88
C TYR A 135 7.19 18.74 -10.03
N LEU A 136 7.49 17.92 -11.02
CA LEU A 136 6.82 16.64 -11.25
C LEU A 136 6.89 15.73 -10.00
N PHE A 137 8.05 15.68 -9.34
CA PHE A 137 8.32 14.79 -8.23
C PHE A 137 7.82 15.29 -6.86
N GLN A 138 7.23 16.48 -6.81
CA GLN A 138 6.54 16.96 -5.60
C GLN A 138 5.29 16.14 -5.28
N SER A 139 4.66 15.52 -6.28
CA SER A 139 3.52 14.62 -6.09
C SER A 139 3.93 13.14 -6.13
N ALA A 140 3.24 12.31 -5.36
CA ALA A 140 3.45 10.87 -5.38
C ALA A 140 3.11 10.25 -6.75
N VAL A 141 2.09 10.80 -7.43
CA VAL A 141 1.72 10.41 -8.79
C VAL A 141 2.83 10.73 -9.77
N GLY A 142 3.37 11.96 -9.73
CA GLY A 142 4.46 12.36 -10.62
C GLY A 142 5.74 11.55 -10.40
N ARG A 143 6.02 11.13 -9.16
CA ARG A 143 7.12 10.19 -8.89
C ARG A 143 6.85 8.82 -9.51
N LEU A 144 5.59 8.34 -9.49
CA LEU A 144 5.23 7.08 -10.14
C LEU A 144 5.34 7.19 -11.67
N GLU A 145 4.96 8.32 -12.26
CA GLU A 145 5.15 8.58 -13.69
C GLU A 145 6.63 8.58 -14.09
N GLY A 146 7.50 9.10 -13.22
CA GLY A 146 8.96 9.12 -13.42
C GLY A 146 9.70 7.89 -12.85
N VAL A 147 9.00 6.82 -12.52
CA VAL A 147 9.57 5.67 -11.80
C VAL A 147 10.74 5.01 -12.53
N ASP A 148 10.68 4.93 -13.86
CA ASP A 148 11.74 4.30 -14.67
C ASP A 148 13.08 5.08 -14.59
N LEU A 149 13.03 6.38 -14.27
CA LEU A 149 14.21 7.18 -13.96
C LEU A 149 14.61 7.05 -12.49
N LEU A 150 13.65 7.14 -11.57
CA LEU A 150 13.93 7.25 -10.14
C LEU A 150 14.34 5.91 -9.52
N GLU A 151 13.70 4.80 -9.91
CA GLU A 151 13.93 3.49 -9.28
C GLU A 151 15.39 3.00 -9.39
N PRO A 152 16.06 3.06 -10.55
CA PRO A 152 17.47 2.69 -10.66
C PRO A 152 18.38 3.53 -9.77
N LEU A 153 18.16 4.85 -9.71
CA LEU A 153 18.96 5.77 -8.90
C LEU A 153 18.75 5.52 -7.40
N ILE A 154 17.51 5.33 -6.96
CA ILE A 154 17.19 5.00 -5.58
C ILE A 154 17.84 3.67 -5.19
N CYS A 155 17.67 2.63 -6.02
CA CYS A 155 18.24 1.31 -5.75
C CYS A 155 19.77 1.35 -5.68
N GLU A 156 20.43 2.07 -6.60
CA GLU A 156 21.89 2.25 -6.57
C GLU A 156 22.36 2.82 -5.23
N LYS A 157 21.74 3.90 -4.77
CA LYS A 157 22.08 4.52 -3.48
C LYS A 157 21.82 3.60 -2.29
N LEU A 158 20.67 2.93 -2.28
CA LEU A 158 20.30 2.02 -1.19
C LEU A 158 21.24 0.83 -1.05
N LEU A 159 21.76 0.29 -2.14
CA LEU A 159 22.72 -0.83 -2.12
C LEU A 159 24.05 -0.52 -1.40
N HIS A 160 24.37 0.75 -1.18
CA HIS A 160 25.55 1.17 -0.42
C HIS A 160 25.28 1.42 1.06
N LEU A 161 24.02 1.45 1.49
CA LEU A 161 23.60 1.78 2.86
C LEU A 161 23.14 0.52 3.60
N SER A 162 23.53 0.40 4.88
CA SER A 162 23.01 -0.68 5.72
C SER A 162 21.58 -0.41 6.15
N ALA A 163 20.77 -1.47 6.25
CA ALA A 163 19.36 -1.37 6.69
C ALA A 163 19.25 -0.71 8.07
N GLU A 164 20.15 -1.04 8.99
CA GLU A 164 20.11 -0.50 10.35
C GLU A 164 20.46 1.00 10.38
N GLU A 165 21.52 1.41 9.73
CA GLU A 165 21.92 2.82 9.66
C GLU A 165 20.82 3.66 9.00
N LEU A 166 20.32 3.20 7.86
CA LEU A 166 19.28 3.90 7.12
C LEU A 166 17.98 3.99 7.91
N PHE A 167 17.60 2.92 8.65
CA PHE A 167 16.44 2.92 9.52
C PHE A 167 16.50 4.05 10.55
N TYR A 168 17.60 4.14 11.31
CA TYR A 168 17.71 5.19 12.34
C TYR A 168 17.79 6.59 11.75
N ARG A 169 18.50 6.77 10.64
CA ARG A 169 18.56 8.06 9.93
C ARG A 169 17.19 8.50 9.44
N ALA A 170 16.43 7.58 8.82
CA ALA A 170 15.09 7.84 8.31
C ALA A 170 14.10 8.16 9.43
N GLN A 171 14.10 7.38 10.53
CA GLN A 171 13.23 7.63 11.69
C GLN A 171 13.49 9.01 12.31
N ASN A 172 14.76 9.39 12.49
CA ASN A 172 15.12 10.70 13.03
C ASN A 172 14.70 11.85 12.11
N ALA A 173 14.67 11.61 10.82
CA ALA A 173 14.28 12.59 9.79
C ALA A 173 12.78 12.57 9.43
N GLY A 174 11.99 11.68 10.04
CA GLY A 174 10.54 11.58 9.80
C GLY A 174 10.16 10.92 8.48
N VAL A 175 11.05 10.11 7.90
CA VAL A 175 10.76 9.28 6.72
C VAL A 175 10.35 7.88 7.17
N PRO A 176 9.13 7.39 6.84
CA PRO A 176 8.67 6.06 7.20
C PRO A 176 9.49 4.98 6.50
N LEU A 177 10.30 4.27 7.27
CA LEU A 177 11.15 3.18 6.82
C LEU A 177 11.19 2.08 7.88
N ALA A 178 11.16 0.83 7.44
CA ALA A 178 11.27 -0.36 8.27
C ALA A 178 12.40 -1.27 7.74
N ARG A 179 12.94 -2.14 8.61
CA ARG A 179 13.96 -3.15 8.30
C ARG A 179 13.47 -4.55 8.64
#